data_e07129a0f623a0e98ea9271487f90b51
#
_entry.id   e07129a0f623a0e98ea9271487f90b51
#
_cell.length_a   1.000
_cell.length_b   1.000
_cell.length_c   1.000
_cell.angle_alpha   90.00
_cell.angle_beta   90.00
_cell.angle_gamma   90.00
#
_symmetry.space_group_name_H-M   'P 1'
#
loop_
_entity.id
_entity.type
_entity.pdbx_description
1 polymer ?
#
loop_
_entity_poly.entity_id
_entity_poly.type
_entity_poly.pdbx_seq_one_letter_code
_entity_poly.pdbx_strand_id
1 'polypeptide(L)'
;MIEIGMNHIIKNYGFKNILTDANLEVLTGDRIAIVGRNGTGKTTLFKIITGTEKADAGDIRLGESVKLAWADQMREKLDNDKSVWELLSGGLDIIKLGAVDGKGGKEVNSRAYCAWYNFSGADQQKKVGVLSGGERNRLNLALMLKEGANVLLLDEPTNDLDVNTLRALEDAIDSFAGVSLVISHDRWFLDRIATHILAFEDGEVMWYDGNWSEYAEWRREKLGAQADRPHRHVYRKLER
;
A
#
# COMPACT_ATOMS: atom_id res chain seq x y z
N MET A 1 -3.22 -2.99 19.41
CA MET A 1 -4.62 -2.52 19.28
C MET A 1 -5.10 -2.94 17.90
N ILE A 2 -6.38 -3.32 17.73
CA ILE A 2 -6.93 -3.63 16.41
C ILE A 2 -7.14 -2.32 15.67
N GLU A 3 -6.48 -2.16 14.54
CA GLU A 3 -6.59 -0.98 13.68
C GLU A 3 -7.64 -1.19 12.57
N ILE A 4 -7.70 -2.40 11.99
CA ILE A 4 -8.68 -2.77 10.98
C ILE A 4 -9.24 -4.14 11.32
N GLY A 5 -10.56 -4.26 11.42
CA GLY A 5 -11.26 -5.53 11.55
C GLY A 5 -12.24 -5.71 10.40
N MET A 6 -12.16 -6.84 9.71
CA MET A 6 -13.07 -7.21 8.65
C MET A 6 -13.64 -8.60 8.95
N ASN A 7 -14.96 -8.73 8.92
CA ASN A 7 -15.63 -9.98 9.23
C ASN A 7 -16.58 -10.34 8.09
N HIS A 8 -16.42 -11.53 7.53
CA HIS A 8 -17.29 -12.12 6.52
C HIS A 8 -17.54 -11.20 5.31
N ILE A 9 -16.50 -10.48 4.85
CA ILE A 9 -16.64 -9.56 3.73
C ILE A 9 -16.87 -10.33 2.44
N ILE A 10 -17.96 -9.98 1.76
CA ILE A 10 -18.32 -10.49 0.45
C ILE A 10 -18.40 -9.33 -0.54
N LYS A 11 -17.81 -9.53 -1.72
CA LYS A 11 -17.89 -8.58 -2.83
C LYS A 11 -17.98 -9.29 -4.16
N ASN A 12 -18.96 -8.92 -4.97
CA ASN A 12 -19.20 -9.46 -6.30
C ASN A 12 -19.32 -8.34 -7.33
N TYR A 13 -18.86 -8.59 -8.54
CA TYR A 13 -19.14 -7.75 -9.71
C TYR A 13 -19.91 -8.59 -10.74
N GLY A 14 -21.23 -8.46 -10.73
CA GLY A 14 -22.13 -9.30 -11.53
C GLY A 14 -21.98 -10.77 -11.13
N PHE A 15 -21.52 -11.61 -12.06
CA PHE A 15 -21.34 -13.06 -11.81
C PHE A 15 -19.93 -13.41 -11.27
N LYS A 16 -19.05 -12.42 -11.11
CA LYS A 16 -17.68 -12.65 -10.65
C LYS A 16 -17.59 -12.39 -9.16
N ASN A 17 -17.31 -13.45 -8.39
CA ASN A 17 -16.97 -13.34 -6.97
C ASN A 17 -15.55 -12.76 -6.87
N ILE A 18 -15.40 -11.69 -6.10
CA ILE A 18 -14.13 -11.01 -5.87
C ILE A 18 -13.62 -11.32 -4.47
N LEU A 19 -14.48 -11.22 -3.47
CA LEU A 19 -14.20 -11.61 -2.09
C LEU A 19 -15.33 -12.55 -1.66
N THR A 20 -14.97 -13.74 -1.19
CA THR A 20 -15.89 -14.73 -0.65
C THR A 20 -15.49 -15.01 0.79
N ASP A 21 -16.20 -14.37 1.73
CA ASP A 21 -15.97 -14.57 3.16
C ASP A 21 -14.56 -14.13 3.65
N ALA A 22 -14.11 -12.93 3.20
CA ALA A 22 -12.81 -12.42 3.62
C ALA A 22 -12.86 -11.94 5.07
N ASN A 23 -11.93 -12.46 5.88
CA ASN A 23 -11.73 -12.10 7.27
C ASN A 23 -10.31 -11.57 7.45
N LEU A 24 -10.17 -10.45 8.19
CA LEU A 24 -8.89 -9.79 8.40
C LEU A 24 -8.91 -9.07 9.73
N GLU A 25 -7.88 -9.28 10.53
CA GLU A 25 -7.62 -8.51 11.74
C GLU A 25 -6.20 -7.97 11.69
N VAL A 26 -6.08 -6.65 11.71
CA VAL A 26 -4.81 -5.95 11.57
C VAL A 26 -4.49 -5.24 12.86
N LEU A 27 -3.30 -5.50 13.38
CA LEU A 27 -2.81 -4.92 14.63
C LEU A 27 -1.79 -3.80 14.37
N THR A 28 -1.66 -2.91 15.33
CA THR A 28 -0.62 -1.86 15.30
C THR A 28 0.76 -2.47 15.07
N GLY A 29 1.49 -1.97 14.07
CA GLY A 29 2.83 -2.44 13.73
C GLY A 29 2.88 -3.54 12.67
N ASP A 30 1.73 -4.06 12.24
CA ASP A 30 1.69 -5.06 11.17
C ASP A 30 2.11 -4.46 9.82
N ARG A 31 2.93 -5.21 9.09
CA ARG A 31 3.30 -4.94 7.70
C ARG A 31 2.80 -6.09 6.84
N ILE A 32 1.68 -5.84 6.15
CA ILE A 32 0.94 -6.88 5.44
C ILE A 32 1.18 -6.77 3.96
N ALA A 33 1.82 -7.78 3.37
CA ALA A 33 1.92 -7.90 1.92
C ALA A 33 0.67 -8.58 1.36
N ILE A 34 -0.01 -7.92 0.43
CA ILE A 34 -1.19 -8.44 -0.23
C ILE A 34 -0.79 -8.96 -1.61
N VAL A 35 -0.89 -10.26 -1.77
CA VAL A 35 -0.41 -10.96 -2.96
C VAL A 35 -1.52 -11.70 -3.68
N GLY A 36 -1.33 -11.97 -4.96
CA GLY A 36 -2.33 -12.65 -5.79
C GLY A 36 -2.28 -12.16 -7.23
N ARG A 37 -3.00 -12.84 -8.12
CA ARG A 37 -3.06 -12.48 -9.55
C ARG A 37 -3.77 -11.14 -9.76
N ASN A 38 -3.54 -10.54 -10.94
CA ASN A 38 -4.30 -9.35 -11.32
C ASN A 38 -5.78 -9.67 -11.45
N GLY A 39 -6.62 -8.77 -10.92
CA GLY A 39 -8.07 -8.93 -10.96
C GLY A 39 -8.65 -9.89 -9.93
N THR A 40 -7.88 -10.30 -8.90
CA THR A 40 -8.38 -11.12 -7.77
C THR A 40 -9.06 -10.31 -6.68
N GLY A 41 -9.03 -8.97 -6.73
CA GLY A 41 -9.73 -8.13 -5.77
C GLY A 41 -8.86 -7.37 -4.78
N LYS A 42 -7.53 -7.41 -4.94
CA LYS A 42 -6.59 -6.71 -4.04
C LYS A 42 -6.92 -5.20 -3.91
N THR A 43 -7.00 -4.49 -5.03
CA THR A 43 -7.38 -3.06 -5.04
C THR A 43 -8.84 -2.85 -4.57
N THR A 44 -9.74 -3.81 -4.81
CA THR A 44 -11.11 -3.75 -4.29
C THR A 44 -11.13 -3.80 -2.77
N LEU A 45 -10.25 -4.61 -2.15
CA LEU A 45 -10.06 -4.62 -0.70
C LEU A 45 -9.69 -3.22 -0.18
N PHE A 46 -8.72 -2.54 -0.82
CA PHE A 46 -8.35 -1.16 -0.45
C PHE A 46 -9.52 -0.19 -0.58
N LYS A 47 -10.31 -0.30 -1.65
CA LYS A 47 -11.51 0.51 -1.84
C LYS A 47 -12.55 0.29 -0.75
N ILE A 48 -12.71 -0.94 -0.27
CA ILE A 48 -13.62 -1.25 0.84
C ILE A 48 -13.07 -0.69 2.16
N ILE A 49 -11.77 -0.84 2.44
CA ILE A 49 -11.13 -0.28 3.64
C ILE A 49 -11.27 1.24 3.67
N THR A 50 -11.10 1.92 2.53
CA THR A 50 -11.22 3.39 2.43
C THR A 50 -12.66 3.89 2.35
N GLY A 51 -13.64 3.00 2.27
CA GLY A 51 -15.06 3.35 2.13
C GLY A 51 -15.45 3.91 0.76
N THR A 52 -14.54 3.89 -0.23
CA THR A 52 -14.83 4.31 -1.62
C THR A 52 -15.68 3.28 -2.35
N GLU A 53 -15.70 2.06 -1.87
CA GLU A 53 -16.58 0.99 -2.33
C GLU A 53 -17.23 0.26 -1.14
N LYS A 54 -18.48 -0.17 -1.31
CA LYS A 54 -19.20 -0.93 -0.28
C LYS A 54 -19.04 -2.42 -0.51
N ALA A 55 -18.84 -3.18 0.56
CA ALA A 55 -19.03 -4.62 0.55
C ALA A 55 -20.51 -4.97 0.30
N ASP A 56 -20.76 -6.12 -0.31
CA ASP A 56 -22.14 -6.61 -0.53
C ASP A 56 -22.67 -7.28 0.75
N ALA A 57 -21.78 -7.84 1.58
CA ALA A 57 -22.09 -8.35 2.92
C ALA A 57 -20.84 -8.30 3.82
N GLY A 58 -21.06 -8.47 5.12
CA GLY A 58 -20.04 -8.42 6.15
C GLY A 58 -19.87 -7.04 6.75
N ASP A 59 -19.00 -6.94 7.74
CA ASP A 59 -18.73 -5.72 8.50
C ASP A 59 -17.25 -5.35 8.44
N ILE A 60 -16.99 -4.04 8.26
CA ILE A 60 -15.65 -3.47 8.43
C ILE A 60 -15.65 -2.49 9.59
N ARG A 61 -14.63 -2.59 10.43
CA ARG A 61 -14.42 -1.69 11.55
C ARG A 61 -13.01 -1.11 11.47
N LEU A 62 -12.92 0.19 11.51
CA LEU A 62 -11.67 0.92 11.68
C LEU A 62 -11.58 1.39 13.13
N GLY A 63 -10.40 1.29 13.73
CA GLY A 63 -10.14 1.83 15.06
C GLY A 63 -10.41 3.33 15.09
N GLU A 64 -10.84 3.86 16.23
CA GLU A 64 -11.20 5.28 16.39
C GLU A 64 -10.04 6.24 16.08
N SER A 65 -8.80 5.78 16.27
CA SER A 65 -7.59 6.56 16.01
C SER A 65 -7.03 6.37 14.60
N VAL A 66 -7.66 5.55 13.75
CA VAL A 66 -7.15 5.23 12.42
C VAL A 66 -7.21 6.43 11.50
N LYS A 67 -6.04 6.78 10.96
CA LYS A 67 -5.87 7.76 9.89
C LYS A 67 -5.26 7.06 8.69
N LEU A 68 -6.09 6.84 7.68
CA LEU A 68 -5.69 6.17 6.43
C LEU A 68 -4.96 7.14 5.51
N ALA A 69 -3.85 6.69 4.92
CA ALA A 69 -3.27 7.31 3.74
C ALA A 69 -3.25 6.30 2.59
N TRP A 70 -3.85 6.68 1.47
CA TRP A 70 -3.89 5.88 0.26
C TRP A 70 -3.35 6.66 -0.94
N ALA A 71 -2.39 6.08 -1.64
CA ALA A 71 -1.64 6.74 -2.72
C ALA A 71 -2.54 7.28 -3.84
N ASP A 72 -3.59 6.56 -4.23
CA ASP A 72 -4.51 7.01 -5.28
C ASP A 72 -5.29 8.26 -4.90
N GLN A 73 -5.72 8.38 -3.65
CA GLN A 73 -6.43 9.58 -3.17
C GLN A 73 -5.51 10.81 -3.11
N MET A 74 -4.21 10.59 -2.95
CA MET A 74 -3.23 11.69 -2.89
C MET A 74 -2.89 12.24 -4.27
N ARG A 75 -2.97 11.41 -5.33
CA ARG A 75 -2.69 11.86 -6.71
C ARG A 75 -3.63 12.98 -7.18
N GLU A 76 -4.87 12.96 -6.73
CA GLU A 76 -5.88 13.98 -7.08
C GLU A 76 -5.65 15.33 -6.38
N LYS A 77 -4.87 15.35 -5.29
CA LYS A 77 -4.63 16.55 -4.46
C LYS A 77 -3.36 17.31 -4.84
N LEU A 78 -2.60 16.87 -5.84
CA LEU A 78 -1.34 17.50 -6.21
C LEU A 78 -1.60 18.87 -6.88
N ASP A 79 -1.11 19.94 -6.27
CA ASP A 79 -1.08 21.26 -6.85
C ASP A 79 0.07 21.36 -7.87
N ASN A 80 -0.30 21.36 -9.15
CA ASN A 80 0.65 21.35 -10.26
C ASN A 80 1.48 22.63 -10.39
N ASP A 81 1.06 23.73 -9.78
CA ASP A 81 1.73 25.04 -9.87
C ASP A 81 2.80 25.22 -8.80
N LYS A 82 2.74 24.45 -7.73
CA LYS A 82 3.76 24.46 -6.67
C LYS A 82 5.01 23.69 -7.09
N SER A 83 6.15 24.10 -6.52
CA SER A 83 7.36 23.31 -6.58
C SER A 83 7.26 22.08 -5.66
N VAL A 84 8.08 21.08 -5.91
CA VAL A 84 8.20 19.88 -5.05
C VAL A 84 8.46 20.29 -3.60
N TRP A 85 9.40 21.21 -3.39
CA TRP A 85 9.72 21.69 -2.06
C TRP A 85 8.57 22.43 -1.39
N GLU A 86 7.91 23.34 -2.09
CA GLU A 86 6.75 24.06 -1.55
C GLU A 86 5.60 23.13 -1.18
N LEU A 87 5.35 22.10 -2.00
CA LEU A 87 4.30 21.13 -1.72
C LEU A 87 4.62 20.28 -0.49
N LEU A 88 5.87 19.80 -0.39
CA LEU A 88 6.30 18.97 0.74
C LEU A 88 6.48 19.78 2.03
N SER A 89 7.02 20.99 1.95
CA SER A 89 7.38 21.78 3.14
C SER A 89 6.29 22.74 3.59
N GLY A 90 5.35 23.13 2.68
CA GLY A 90 4.48 24.29 2.92
C GLY A 90 5.25 25.60 3.01
N GLY A 91 6.49 25.66 2.46
CA GLY A 91 7.38 26.82 2.53
C GLY A 91 8.21 26.90 3.81
N LEU A 92 8.18 25.87 4.66
CA LEU A 92 8.93 25.81 5.92
C LEU A 92 10.27 25.08 5.76
N ASP A 93 11.32 25.62 6.39
CA ASP A 93 12.63 24.95 6.39
C ASP A 93 12.66 23.69 7.28
N ILE A 94 11.86 23.68 8.34
CA ILE A 94 11.70 22.54 9.24
C ILE A 94 10.25 22.03 9.15
N ILE A 95 10.09 20.74 8.93
CA ILE A 95 8.80 20.05 8.89
C ILE A 95 8.72 19.00 9.99
N LYS A 96 7.51 18.66 10.42
CA LYS A 96 7.25 17.57 11.37
C LYS A 96 6.72 16.36 10.63
N LEU A 97 7.41 15.22 10.75
CA LEU A 97 6.98 13.95 10.19
C LEU A 97 6.18 13.16 11.20
N GLY A 98 5.05 12.58 10.78
CA GLY A 98 4.20 11.79 11.64
C GLY A 98 3.49 12.59 12.75
N ALA A 99 3.36 13.91 12.59
CA ALA A 99 2.58 14.72 13.53
C ALA A 99 1.10 14.45 13.34
N VAL A 100 0.41 14.09 14.44
CA VAL A 100 -1.04 13.94 14.47
C VAL A 100 -1.65 15.20 15.07
N ASP A 101 -2.49 15.91 14.29
CA ASP A 101 -3.11 17.19 14.70
C ASP A 101 -2.07 18.24 15.18
N GLY A 102 -0.91 18.28 14.52
CA GLY A 102 0.19 19.19 14.85
C GLY A 102 0.96 18.86 16.14
N LYS A 103 0.60 17.76 16.83
CA LYS A 103 1.27 17.29 18.04
C LYS A 103 2.16 16.09 17.78
N GLY A 104 3.31 16.05 18.45
CA GLY A 104 4.30 15.01 18.23
C GLY A 104 5.03 15.17 16.89
N GLY A 105 5.59 14.07 16.40
CA GLY A 105 6.36 14.02 15.16
C GLY A 105 7.84 14.37 15.33
N LYS A 106 8.65 13.89 14.38
CA LYS A 106 10.08 14.16 14.31
C LYS A 106 10.33 15.40 13.46
N GLU A 107 11.05 16.38 13.98
CA GLU A 107 11.46 17.54 13.21
C GLU A 107 12.59 17.18 12.24
N VAL A 108 12.41 17.55 10.98
CA VAL A 108 13.35 17.26 9.89
C VAL A 108 13.50 18.49 9.00
N ASN A 109 14.72 18.73 8.53
CA ASN A 109 14.94 19.75 7.51
C ASN A 109 14.19 19.35 6.21
N SER A 110 13.38 20.25 5.69
CA SER A 110 12.49 19.98 4.54
C SER A 110 13.25 19.65 3.26
N ARG A 111 14.41 20.28 3.05
CA ARG A 111 15.25 20.00 1.87
C ARG A 111 15.93 18.63 1.97
N ALA A 112 16.36 18.25 3.18
CA ALA A 112 16.84 16.89 3.43
C ALA A 112 15.75 15.86 3.22
N TYR A 113 14.52 16.15 3.66
CA TYR A 113 13.37 15.29 3.42
C TYR A 113 13.07 15.09 1.93
N CYS A 114 13.11 16.16 1.13
CA CYS A 114 12.99 16.05 -0.34
C CYS A 114 14.09 15.15 -0.93
N ALA A 115 15.32 15.27 -0.42
CA ALA A 115 16.46 14.49 -0.91
C ALA A 115 16.32 12.98 -0.61
N TRP A 116 15.63 12.57 0.46
CA TRP A 116 15.35 11.16 0.76
C TRP A 116 14.52 10.49 -0.35
N TYR A 117 13.70 11.27 -1.06
CA TYR A 117 12.89 10.81 -2.18
C TYR A 117 13.52 11.17 -3.54
N ASN A 118 14.85 11.34 -3.55
CA ASN A 118 15.63 11.63 -4.76
C ASN A 118 15.24 12.95 -5.47
N PHE A 119 14.78 13.95 -4.67
CA PHE A 119 14.61 15.32 -5.13
C PHE A 119 15.72 16.17 -4.52
N SER A 120 16.83 16.35 -5.26
CA SER A 120 17.99 17.09 -4.79
C SER A 120 18.22 18.37 -5.58
N GLY A 121 18.83 19.39 -4.98
CA GLY A 121 19.22 20.63 -5.65
C GLY A 121 18.08 21.26 -6.48
N ALA A 122 18.26 21.34 -7.79
CA ALA A 122 17.31 21.95 -8.72
C ALA A 122 15.98 21.20 -8.84
N ASP A 123 15.96 19.88 -8.58
CA ASP A 123 14.75 19.08 -8.67
C ASP A 123 13.69 19.51 -7.66
N GLN A 124 14.11 20.04 -6.50
CA GLN A 124 13.20 20.57 -5.49
C GLN A 124 12.42 21.80 -5.95
N GLN A 125 12.94 22.51 -6.97
CA GLN A 125 12.31 23.69 -7.55
C GLN A 125 11.46 23.37 -8.78
N LYS A 126 11.48 22.12 -9.27
CA LYS A 126 10.60 21.68 -10.35
C LYS A 126 9.15 21.84 -9.94
N LYS A 127 8.31 22.37 -10.83
CA LYS A 127 6.88 22.36 -10.63
C LYS A 127 6.33 20.94 -10.71
N VAL A 128 5.37 20.64 -9.86
CA VAL A 128 4.72 19.32 -9.82
C VAL A 128 4.11 18.96 -11.17
N GLY A 129 3.59 19.94 -11.91
CA GLY A 129 2.99 19.74 -13.23
C GLY A 129 3.94 19.16 -14.29
N VAL A 130 5.26 19.38 -14.17
CA VAL A 130 6.26 18.90 -15.15
C VAL A 130 6.95 17.61 -14.73
N LEU A 131 6.59 17.03 -13.58
CA LEU A 131 7.19 15.79 -13.10
C LEU A 131 6.78 14.60 -13.96
N SER A 132 7.73 13.69 -14.20
CA SER A 132 7.47 12.37 -14.76
C SER A 132 6.58 11.52 -13.85
N GLY A 133 6.04 10.40 -14.37
CA GLY A 133 5.23 9.47 -13.59
C GLY A 133 5.97 8.93 -12.35
N GLY A 134 7.24 8.52 -12.50
CA GLY A 134 8.07 8.05 -11.38
C GLY A 134 8.35 9.15 -10.36
N GLU A 135 8.66 10.40 -10.80
CA GLU A 135 8.82 11.54 -9.88
C GLU A 135 7.53 11.84 -9.11
N ARG A 136 6.37 11.78 -9.78
CA ARG A 136 5.07 11.95 -9.11
C ARG A 136 4.80 10.85 -8.07
N ASN A 137 5.15 9.60 -8.37
CA ASN A 137 5.00 8.50 -7.41
C ASN A 137 5.86 8.73 -6.17
N ARG A 138 7.12 9.14 -6.33
CA ARG A 138 8.01 9.50 -5.20
C ARG A 138 7.47 10.66 -4.37
N LEU A 139 6.95 11.69 -5.03
CA LEU A 139 6.35 12.84 -4.35
C LEU A 139 5.11 12.45 -3.55
N ASN A 140 4.22 11.63 -4.13
CA ASN A 140 3.04 11.11 -3.43
C ASN A 140 3.43 10.31 -2.19
N LEU A 141 4.43 9.44 -2.32
CA LEU A 141 4.95 8.66 -1.20
C LEU A 141 5.48 9.58 -0.08
N ALA A 142 6.26 10.60 -0.44
CA ALA A 142 6.77 11.58 0.52
C ALA A 142 5.63 12.32 1.24
N LEU A 143 4.57 12.71 0.53
CA LEU A 143 3.40 13.36 1.12
C LEU A 143 2.66 12.44 2.10
N MET A 144 2.42 11.19 1.70
CA MET A 144 1.74 10.20 2.55
C MET A 144 2.45 9.99 3.88
N LEU A 145 3.77 9.80 3.83
CA LEU A 145 4.58 9.55 5.02
C LEU A 145 4.72 10.80 5.90
N LYS A 146 4.55 11.99 5.33
CA LYS A 146 4.54 13.25 6.09
C LYS A 146 3.24 13.49 6.85
N GLU A 147 2.08 13.12 6.28
CA GLU A 147 0.75 13.52 6.78
C GLU A 147 0.35 12.91 8.14
N GLY A 148 1.19 12.08 8.75
CA GLY A 148 0.92 11.51 10.07
C GLY A 148 -0.20 10.46 10.07
N ALA A 149 -0.43 9.80 8.93
CA ALA A 149 -1.24 8.60 8.88
C ALA A 149 -0.65 7.51 9.80
N ASN A 150 -1.50 6.67 10.35
CA ASN A 150 -1.07 5.49 11.10
C ASN A 150 -1.44 4.17 10.40
N VAL A 151 -2.10 4.28 9.24
CA VAL A 151 -2.35 3.15 8.34
C VAL A 151 -2.03 3.59 6.90
N LEU A 152 -1.08 2.92 6.27
CA LEU A 152 -0.66 3.16 4.88
C LEU A 152 -1.24 2.10 3.97
N LEU A 153 -1.88 2.51 2.89
CA LEU A 153 -2.34 1.65 1.81
C LEU A 153 -1.52 1.95 0.56
N LEU A 154 -0.65 1.02 0.17
CA LEU A 154 0.29 1.17 -0.93
C LEU A 154 -0.06 0.16 -2.04
N ASP A 155 -0.54 0.66 -3.20
CA ASP A 155 -0.86 -0.18 -4.36
C ASP A 155 0.25 -0.05 -5.40
N GLU A 156 1.01 -1.12 -5.61
CA GLU A 156 2.17 -1.21 -6.51
C GLU A 156 3.18 -0.05 -6.33
N PRO A 157 3.63 0.23 -5.09
CA PRO A 157 4.49 1.39 -4.83
C PRO A 157 5.89 1.26 -5.43
N THR A 158 6.30 0.06 -5.82
CA THR A 158 7.62 -0.24 -6.40
C THR A 158 7.72 0.07 -7.89
N ASN A 159 6.59 0.27 -8.58
CA ASN A 159 6.57 0.56 -10.00
C ASN A 159 7.28 1.89 -10.30
N ASP A 160 8.18 1.86 -11.29
CA ASP A 160 8.95 3.02 -11.77
C ASP A 160 9.89 3.66 -10.71
N LEU A 161 10.21 2.95 -9.62
CA LEU A 161 11.20 3.40 -8.65
C LEU A 161 12.62 2.95 -9.04
N ASP A 162 13.58 3.86 -8.90
CA ASP A 162 14.99 3.52 -8.92
C ASP A 162 15.42 2.85 -7.59
N VAL A 163 16.57 2.18 -7.60
CA VAL A 163 17.08 1.40 -6.46
C VAL A 163 17.23 2.22 -5.18
N ASN A 164 17.62 3.49 -5.28
CA ASN A 164 17.81 4.35 -4.11
C ASN A 164 16.46 4.72 -3.49
N THR A 165 15.48 5.05 -4.34
CA THR A 165 14.11 5.34 -3.90
C THR A 165 13.44 4.11 -3.32
N LEU A 166 13.68 2.92 -3.89
CA LEU A 166 13.16 1.66 -3.34
C LEU A 166 13.68 1.41 -1.92
N ARG A 167 14.99 1.62 -1.70
CA ARG A 167 15.59 1.51 -0.36
C ARG A 167 15.00 2.53 0.62
N ALA A 168 14.83 3.78 0.19
CA ALA A 168 14.20 4.80 1.03
C ALA A 168 12.75 4.43 1.40
N LEU A 169 12.01 3.78 0.49
CA LEU A 169 10.68 3.24 0.77
C LEU A 169 10.72 2.09 1.78
N GLU A 170 11.64 1.14 1.61
CA GLU A 170 11.85 0.04 2.56
C GLU A 170 12.14 0.57 3.97
N ASP A 171 13.11 1.47 4.09
CA ASP A 171 13.50 2.09 5.37
C ASP A 171 12.35 2.88 6.01
N ALA A 172 11.56 3.57 5.18
CA ALA A 172 10.40 4.33 5.64
C ALA A 172 9.29 3.41 6.18
N ILE A 173 9.01 2.29 5.50
CA ILE A 173 8.02 1.31 5.96
C ILE A 173 8.51 0.58 7.21
N ASP A 174 9.81 0.22 7.27
CA ASP A 174 10.38 -0.47 8.43
C ASP A 174 10.38 0.40 9.69
N SER A 175 10.65 1.70 9.54
CA SER A 175 10.62 2.67 10.64
C SER A 175 9.21 3.19 10.96
N PHE A 176 8.20 2.83 10.18
CA PHE A 176 6.84 3.29 10.39
C PHE A 176 6.19 2.57 11.58
N ALA A 177 5.80 3.34 12.58
CA ALA A 177 5.22 2.77 13.83
C ALA A 177 3.75 2.32 13.69
N GLY A 178 3.12 2.62 12.55
CA GLY A 178 1.74 2.24 12.24
C GLY A 178 1.65 0.93 11.47
N VAL A 179 0.54 0.77 10.77
CA VAL A 179 0.23 -0.38 9.91
C VAL A 179 0.54 -0.04 8.46
N SER A 180 1.12 -0.97 7.72
CA SER A 180 1.22 -0.85 6.26
C SER A 180 0.60 -2.07 5.56
N LEU A 181 -0.32 -1.81 4.62
CA LEU A 181 -0.85 -2.81 3.70
C LEU A 181 -0.28 -2.50 2.31
N VAL A 182 0.43 -3.46 1.74
CA VAL A 182 1.18 -3.26 0.50
C VAL A 182 0.79 -4.31 -0.53
N ILE A 183 0.22 -3.86 -1.64
CA ILE A 183 0.05 -4.68 -2.85
C ILE A 183 1.31 -4.50 -3.69
N SER A 184 2.05 -5.57 -3.97
CA SER A 184 3.18 -5.54 -4.89
C SER A 184 3.41 -6.90 -5.55
N HIS A 185 4.03 -6.87 -6.73
CA HIS A 185 4.54 -8.04 -7.42
C HIS A 185 6.05 -8.22 -7.24
N ASP A 186 6.72 -7.27 -6.59
CA ASP A 186 8.15 -7.34 -6.28
C ASP A 186 8.39 -8.20 -5.03
N ARG A 187 8.78 -9.45 -5.29
CA ARG A 187 9.00 -10.45 -4.23
C ARG A 187 10.14 -10.08 -3.29
N TRP A 188 11.21 -9.46 -3.80
CA TRP A 188 12.35 -9.01 -3.01
C TRP A 188 11.96 -7.90 -2.04
N PHE A 189 11.18 -6.96 -2.52
CA PHE A 189 10.64 -5.89 -1.69
C PHE A 189 9.73 -6.45 -0.60
N LEU A 190 8.78 -7.33 -0.97
CA LEU A 190 7.85 -7.93 -0.01
C LEU A 190 8.56 -8.78 1.04
N ASP A 191 9.62 -9.50 0.65
CA ASP A 191 10.40 -10.32 1.57
C ASP A 191 11.08 -9.51 2.67
N ARG A 192 11.47 -8.27 2.36
CA ARG A 192 12.16 -7.38 3.28
C ARG A 192 11.24 -6.61 4.23
N ILE A 193 10.03 -6.30 3.79
CA ILE A 193 9.13 -5.44 4.58
C ILE A 193 8.04 -6.21 5.30
N ALA A 194 7.56 -7.33 4.75
CA ALA A 194 6.37 -8.00 5.25
C ALA A 194 6.61 -8.77 6.55
N THR A 195 5.70 -8.61 7.49
CA THR A 195 5.54 -9.46 8.68
C THR A 195 4.45 -10.51 8.48
N HIS A 196 3.51 -10.24 7.55
CA HIS A 196 2.39 -11.10 7.24
C HIS A 196 2.07 -11.06 5.75
N ILE A 197 1.52 -12.15 5.23
CA ILE A 197 1.05 -12.26 3.85
C ILE A 197 -0.46 -12.47 3.84
N LEU A 198 -1.16 -11.66 3.06
CA LEU A 198 -2.57 -11.86 2.72
C LEU A 198 -2.65 -12.30 1.27
N ALA A 199 -2.85 -13.59 1.05
CA ALA A 199 -2.83 -14.19 -0.27
C ALA A 199 -4.25 -14.34 -0.84
N PHE A 200 -4.43 -13.86 -2.07
CA PHE A 200 -5.65 -14.00 -2.85
C PHE A 200 -5.46 -15.15 -3.85
N GLU A 201 -5.94 -16.33 -3.53
CA GLU A 201 -5.81 -17.53 -4.35
C GLU A 201 -7.17 -18.19 -4.58
N ASP A 202 -7.48 -18.48 -5.84
CA ASP A 202 -8.67 -19.25 -6.28
C ASP A 202 -10.01 -18.79 -5.66
N GLY A 203 -10.13 -17.49 -5.37
CA GLY A 203 -11.34 -16.87 -4.80
C GLY A 203 -11.39 -16.87 -3.27
N GLU A 204 -10.38 -17.42 -2.63
CA GLU A 204 -10.20 -17.38 -1.18
C GLU A 204 -9.13 -16.35 -0.78
N VAL A 205 -9.28 -15.84 0.44
CA VAL A 205 -8.31 -14.94 1.07
C VAL A 205 -7.67 -15.68 2.24
N MET A 206 -6.35 -15.83 2.19
CA MET A 206 -5.59 -16.64 3.14
C MET A 206 -4.59 -15.75 3.87
N TRP A 207 -4.57 -15.88 5.20
CA TRP A 207 -3.59 -15.23 6.07
C TRP A 207 -2.40 -16.15 6.35
N TYR A 208 -1.20 -15.59 6.31
CA TYR A 208 0.04 -16.29 6.67
C TYR A 208 0.93 -15.37 7.51
N ASP A 209 1.39 -15.87 8.66
CA ASP A 209 2.34 -15.17 9.53
C ASP A 209 3.77 -15.44 9.04
N GLY A 210 4.44 -14.42 8.52
CA GLY A 210 5.78 -14.51 7.98
C GLY A 210 6.01 -13.63 6.76
N ASN A 211 7.23 -13.70 6.23
CA ASN A 211 7.64 -12.95 5.05
C ASN A 211 7.30 -13.70 3.74
N TRP A 212 7.69 -13.12 2.59
CA TRP A 212 7.42 -13.72 1.30
C TRP A 212 8.13 -15.08 1.10
N SER A 213 9.39 -15.22 1.51
CA SER A 213 10.17 -16.46 1.33
C SER A 213 9.58 -17.62 2.12
N GLU A 214 9.20 -17.38 3.37
CA GLU A 214 8.56 -18.36 4.25
C GLU A 214 7.19 -18.78 3.69
N TYR A 215 6.39 -17.83 3.24
CA TYR A 215 5.11 -18.12 2.59
C TYR A 215 5.29 -18.95 1.30
N ALA A 216 6.27 -18.61 0.47
CA ALA A 216 6.53 -19.31 -0.78
C ALA A 216 6.99 -20.75 -0.56
N GLU A 217 7.76 -21.00 0.51
CA GLU A 217 8.19 -22.33 0.91
C GLU A 217 7.01 -23.16 1.42
N TRP A 218 6.24 -22.63 2.37
CA TRP A 218 5.02 -23.25 2.87
C TRP A 218 4.03 -23.59 1.76
N ARG A 219 3.85 -22.67 0.80
CA ARG A 219 2.96 -22.85 -0.35
C ARG A 219 3.43 -24.02 -1.24
N ARG A 220 4.75 -24.13 -1.48
CA ARG A 220 5.34 -25.27 -2.23
C ARG A 220 5.14 -26.59 -1.52
N GLU A 221 5.29 -26.63 -0.22
CA GLU A 221 5.05 -27.84 0.58
C GLU A 221 3.59 -28.29 0.53
N LYS A 222 2.64 -27.35 0.66
CA LYS A 222 1.21 -27.67 0.64
C LYS A 222 0.68 -28.07 -0.72
N LEU A 223 1.07 -27.37 -1.79
CA LEU A 223 0.54 -27.53 -3.14
C LEU A 223 1.42 -28.42 -4.03
N GLY A 224 2.62 -28.79 -3.57
CA GLY A 224 3.57 -29.60 -4.33
C GLY A 224 3.92 -28.97 -5.68
N ALA A 225 4.14 -29.81 -6.71
CA ALA A 225 4.47 -29.35 -8.06
C ALA A 225 3.37 -28.51 -8.76
N GLN A 226 2.21 -28.36 -8.14
CA GLN A 226 1.13 -27.52 -8.66
C GLN A 226 1.29 -26.06 -8.25
N ALA A 227 2.10 -25.74 -7.23
CA ALA A 227 2.30 -24.38 -6.72
C ALA A 227 2.82 -23.41 -7.79
N ASP A 228 3.64 -23.87 -8.73
CA ASP A 228 4.28 -23.06 -9.76
C ASP A 228 3.61 -23.15 -11.14
N ARG A 229 2.55 -23.95 -11.29
CA ARG A 229 1.84 -24.04 -12.58
C ARG A 229 0.93 -22.86 -12.79
N PRO A 230 1.06 -22.12 -13.91
CA PRO A 230 0.08 -21.10 -14.27
C PRO A 230 -1.25 -21.79 -14.58
N HIS A 231 -2.22 -21.70 -13.67
CA HIS A 231 -3.56 -22.18 -13.96
C HIS A 231 -4.16 -21.35 -15.09
N ARG A 232 -4.40 -21.99 -16.25
CA ARG A 232 -5.17 -21.39 -17.35
C ARG A 232 -6.61 -21.21 -16.88
N HIS A 233 -7.16 -19.99 -16.97
CA HIS A 233 -8.59 -19.77 -16.86
C HIS A 233 -9.30 -20.61 -17.92
N VAL A 234 -10.06 -21.60 -17.48
CA VAL A 234 -10.98 -22.32 -18.38
C VAL A 234 -12.20 -21.43 -18.57
N TYR A 235 -12.24 -20.69 -19.67
CA TYR A 235 -13.45 -20.00 -20.07
C TYR A 235 -14.50 -21.05 -20.42
N ARG A 236 -15.67 -21.04 -19.75
CA ARG A 236 -16.83 -21.79 -20.19
C ARG A 236 -17.15 -21.35 -21.63
N LYS A 237 -17.14 -22.31 -22.56
CA LYS A 237 -17.62 -22.06 -23.91
C LYS A 237 -19.08 -21.61 -23.82
N LEU A 238 -19.39 -20.47 -24.44
CA LEU A 238 -20.76 -20.07 -24.69
C LEU A 238 -21.39 -21.14 -25.60
N GLU A 239 -22.35 -21.90 -25.07
CA GLU A 239 -23.22 -22.74 -25.90
C GLU A 239 -24.11 -21.79 -26.71
N ARG A 240 -24.11 -21.98 -28.03
CA ARG A 240 -24.97 -21.27 -28.98
C ARG A 240 -26.37 -21.82 -28.93
#